data_21092c99bd955413cb37b27a38408050
#
_entry.id   21092c99bd955413cb37b27a38408050
#
_cell.length_a   1.000
_cell.length_b   1.000
_cell.length_c   1.000
_cell.angle_alpha   90.00
_cell.angle_beta   90.00
_cell.angle_gamma   90.00
#
_symmetry.space_group_name_H-M   'P 1'
#
loop_
_entity.id
_entity.type
_entity.pdbx_description
1 polymer ?
#
loop_
_entity_poly.entity_id
_entity_poly.type
_entity_poly.pdbx_seq_one_letter_code
_entity_poly.pdbx_strand_id
1 'polypeptide(L)'
;MEARRCCRVLTPESGVPDPESRYDHSMAQWLVKEEPDHYGYEQLEKDGKTVWAGVRNPLAQKHLRAIRRGDRIFYYHTGKEKAVVAIAKAASHAYADPGDGSGKLSVVDVVPDKRLKRPVTLAEIKADKSFASFPLVRMSRLSVMPVTDEEWARIEALSRS
;
A
#
# COMPACT_ATOMS: atom_id res chain seq x y z
N MET A 1 -33.17 15.96 -31.29
CA MET A 1 -33.12 15.82 -30.72
C MET A 1 -33.02 15.32 -30.29
N GLU A 2 -32.68 15.17 -29.85
CA GLU A 2 -32.31 14.74 -29.15
C GLU A 2 -31.89 14.28 -28.72
N ALA A 3 -31.70 14.44 -28.87
CA ALA A 3 -31.19 14.00 -28.14
C ALA A 3 -30.68 13.63 -28.01
N ARG A 4 -30.59 13.63 -27.91
CA ARG A 4 -30.04 13.26 -27.47
C ARG A 4 -29.45 12.83 -27.17
N ARG A 5 -29.38 12.93 -27.27
CA ARG A 5 -28.77 12.49 -26.76
C ARG A 5 -28.28 12.03 -26.23
N CYS A 6 -28.20 12.13 -26.34
CA CYS A 6 -27.73 11.70 -25.53
C CYS A 6 -27.30 11.21 -25.27
N CYS A 7 -27.08 11.26 -25.32
CA CYS A 7 -26.66 10.80 -24.67
C CYS A 7 -26.10 10.40 -24.71
N ARG A 8 -25.80 10.44 -24.80
CA ARG A 8 -25.19 10.04 -24.38
C ARG A 8 -24.59 9.72 -23.96
N VAL A 9 -24.52 9.78 -24.18
CA VAL A 9 -23.94 9.46 -23.47
C VAL A 9 -23.45 9.09 -23.29
N LEU A 10 -23.17 9.08 -23.43
CA LEU A 10 -22.63 8.70 -22.88
C LEU A 10 -22.04 8.31 -22.68
N THR A 11 -21.88 8.42 -22.89
CA THR A 11 -21.29 8.03 -22.38
C THR A 11 -20.73 7.67 -22.23
N PRO A 12 -20.53 7.75 -22.41
CA PRO A 12 -19.85 7.29 -21.96
C PRO A 12 -19.44 6.93 -21.94
N GLU A 13 -19.35 6.82 -21.91
CA GLU A 13 -19.07 6.45 -21.50
C GLU A 13 -18.77 6.16 -21.31
N SER A 14 -18.53 6.38 -21.83
CA SER A 14 -18.21 6.07 -21.39
C SER A 14 -17.93 5.72 -21.25
N GLY A 15 -17.58 5.81 -21.42
CA GLY A 15 -17.17 5.40 -20.91
C GLY A 15 -16.90 4.89 -20.88
N VAL A 16 -16.69 4.54 -20.84
CA VAL A 16 -16.55 3.76 -20.62
C VAL A 16 -16.08 3.42 -20.48
N PRO A 17 -16.43 3.89 -20.13
CA PRO A 17 -15.37 3.50 -19.56
C PRO A 17 -15.03 2.16 -19.58
N ASP A 18 -14.00 2.13 -19.68
CA ASP A 18 -13.53 0.82 -19.87
C ASP A 18 -13.74 -0.01 -18.60
N PRO A 19 -13.93 -1.29 -18.73
CA PRO A 19 -14.11 -2.16 -17.57
C PRO A 19 -12.87 -2.18 -16.69
N GLU A 20 -11.68 -2.04 -17.26
CA GLU A 20 -10.47 -2.03 -16.48
C GLU A 20 -10.41 -0.86 -15.54
N SER A 21 -10.93 0.27 -15.95
CA SER A 21 -10.90 1.43 -15.07
C SER A 21 -11.74 1.20 -13.83
N ARG A 22 -12.68 0.30 -13.88
CA ARG A 22 -13.45 -0.05 -12.69
C ARG A 22 -12.66 -0.90 -11.72
N TYR A 23 -11.73 -1.68 -12.24
CA TYR A 23 -10.84 -2.42 -11.35
C TYR A 23 -9.89 -1.50 -10.64
N ASP A 24 -9.57 -0.40 -11.29
CA ASP A 24 -8.63 0.54 -10.69
C ASP A 24 -9.19 1.19 -9.45
N HIS A 25 -10.49 1.32 -9.36
CA HIS A 25 -11.04 1.87 -8.16
C HIS A 25 -11.01 0.87 -7.02
N SER A 26 -10.85 -0.40 -7.35
CA SER A 26 -10.43 -1.32 -6.32
C SER A 26 -8.96 -1.05 -6.13
N MET A 27 -8.67 0.01 -5.41
CA MET A 27 -7.30 0.35 -5.12
C MET A 27 -6.62 -0.83 -4.47
N ALA A 28 -5.50 -1.22 -5.05
CA ALA A 28 -4.71 -2.26 -4.43
C ALA A 28 -4.23 -1.78 -3.07
N GLN A 29 -3.98 -2.71 -2.20
CA GLN A 29 -3.54 -2.41 -0.86
C GLN A 29 -2.25 -3.15 -0.59
N TRP A 30 -1.36 -2.48 0.10
CA TRP A 30 -0.03 -2.98 0.33
C TRP A 30 0.36 -2.78 1.78
N LEU A 31 1.41 -3.45 2.19
CA LEU A 31 2.01 -3.25 3.51
C LEU A 31 3.51 -3.12 3.29
N VAL A 32 4.11 -2.09 3.87
CA VAL A 32 5.55 -1.89 3.82
C VAL A 32 6.09 -1.88 5.24
N LYS A 33 7.30 -2.40 5.40
CA LYS A 33 7.96 -2.51 6.69
C LYS A 33 9.15 -1.56 6.76
N GLU A 34 9.30 -0.90 7.89
CA GLU A 34 10.46 -0.07 8.15
C GLU A 34 10.76 -0.05 9.64
N GLU A 35 12.01 0.14 9.98
CA GLU A 35 12.39 0.33 11.38
C GLU A 35 12.08 1.75 11.82
N PRO A 36 11.39 1.92 12.96
CA PRO A 36 11.07 3.27 13.41
C PRO A 36 12.30 4.12 13.72
N ASP A 37 13.41 3.48 14.11
CA ASP A 37 14.66 4.20 14.35
C ASP A 37 15.33 4.65 13.05
N HIS A 38 15.02 3.99 11.95
CA HIS A 38 15.56 4.34 10.63
C HIS A 38 14.67 5.37 9.94
N TYR A 39 13.38 5.06 9.78
CA TYR A 39 12.44 5.99 9.18
C TYR A 39 11.02 5.66 9.65
N GLY A 40 10.65 6.20 10.80
CA GLY A 40 9.32 5.95 11.36
C GLY A 40 8.24 6.78 10.70
N TYR A 41 7.00 6.41 10.96
CA TYR A 41 5.86 7.12 10.38
C TYR A 41 5.82 8.60 10.81
N GLU A 42 6.27 8.87 12.03
CA GLU A 42 6.38 10.25 12.50
C GLU A 42 7.28 11.09 11.61
N GLN A 43 8.38 10.49 11.15
CA GLN A 43 9.28 11.19 10.24
C GLN A 43 8.60 11.42 8.89
N LEU A 44 7.82 10.45 8.42
CA LEU A 44 7.06 10.61 7.18
C LEU A 44 6.05 11.75 7.32
N GLU A 45 5.39 11.86 8.47
CA GLU A 45 4.45 12.95 8.70
C GLU A 45 5.14 14.32 8.65
N LYS A 46 6.35 14.40 9.22
CA LYS A 46 7.12 15.64 9.21
C LYS A 46 7.58 16.00 7.81
N ASP A 47 8.02 15.01 7.06
CA ASP A 47 8.53 15.23 5.71
C ASP A 47 7.42 15.47 4.69
N GLY A 48 6.23 14.96 4.95
CA GLY A 48 5.08 15.10 4.06
C GLY A 48 5.11 14.18 2.85
N LYS A 49 6.27 13.69 2.46
CA LYS A 49 6.45 12.77 1.35
C LYS A 49 7.85 12.17 1.43
N THR A 50 7.97 10.92 1.01
CA THR A 50 9.29 10.30 0.89
C THR A 50 9.32 9.39 -0.33
N VAL A 51 10.53 9.09 -0.79
CA VAL A 51 10.75 8.09 -1.83
C VAL A 51 11.06 6.77 -1.13
N TRP A 52 10.21 5.77 -1.37
CA TRP A 52 10.40 4.46 -0.77
C TRP A 52 11.46 3.70 -1.56
N ALA A 53 12.67 3.70 -1.04
CA ALA A 53 13.85 3.17 -1.72
C ALA A 53 14.54 2.14 -0.84
N GLY A 54 15.62 1.56 -1.35
CA GLY A 54 16.43 0.61 -0.57
C GLY A 54 15.86 -0.80 -0.50
N VAL A 55 14.80 -1.08 -1.22
CA VAL A 55 14.21 -2.42 -1.26
C VAL A 55 15.00 -3.28 -2.24
N ARG A 56 15.68 -4.30 -1.74
CA ARG A 56 16.55 -5.14 -2.56
C ARG A 56 16.03 -6.55 -2.80
N ASN A 57 15.15 -7.03 -1.95
CA ASN A 57 14.58 -8.37 -2.11
C ASN A 57 13.82 -8.47 -3.42
N PRO A 58 14.10 -9.47 -4.29
CA PRO A 58 13.45 -9.55 -5.59
C PRO A 58 11.93 -9.64 -5.54
N LEU A 59 11.39 -10.38 -4.59
CA LEU A 59 9.94 -10.50 -4.45
C LEU A 59 9.33 -9.17 -3.97
N ALA A 60 9.99 -8.51 -3.02
CA ALA A 60 9.54 -7.20 -2.56
C ALA A 60 9.59 -6.18 -3.69
N GLN A 61 10.61 -6.24 -4.53
CA GLN A 61 10.71 -5.37 -5.71
C GLN A 61 9.59 -5.64 -6.70
N LYS A 62 9.24 -6.91 -6.87
CA LYS A 62 8.12 -7.28 -7.75
C LYS A 62 6.82 -6.64 -7.24
N HIS A 63 6.57 -6.72 -5.96
CA HIS A 63 5.39 -6.10 -5.36
C HIS A 63 5.44 -4.58 -5.48
N LEU A 64 6.59 -4.00 -5.19
CA LEU A 64 6.76 -2.55 -5.23
C LEU A 64 6.49 -2.01 -6.64
N ARG A 65 6.93 -2.72 -7.67
CA ARG A 65 6.69 -2.32 -9.05
C ARG A 65 5.21 -2.34 -9.43
N ALA A 66 4.41 -3.08 -8.71
CA ALA A 66 2.96 -3.16 -8.96
C ALA A 66 2.18 -2.05 -8.26
N ILE A 67 2.82 -1.28 -7.39
CA ILE A 67 2.14 -0.19 -6.66
C ILE A 67 1.84 0.95 -7.64
N ARG A 68 0.63 1.49 -7.54
CA ARG A 68 0.18 2.58 -8.39
C ARG A 68 -0.24 3.77 -7.53
N ARG A 69 -0.22 4.95 -8.14
CA ARG A 69 -0.67 6.16 -7.48
C ARG A 69 -2.07 5.96 -6.89
N GLY A 70 -2.25 6.35 -5.65
CA GLY A 70 -3.51 6.25 -4.96
C GLY A 70 -3.70 4.97 -4.17
N ASP A 71 -2.84 3.97 -4.37
CA ASP A 71 -2.92 2.73 -3.61
C ASP A 71 -2.68 3.01 -2.14
N ARG A 72 -3.41 2.30 -1.27
CA ARG A 72 -3.26 2.44 0.17
C ARG A 72 -2.19 1.50 0.68
N ILE A 73 -1.46 1.95 1.67
CA ILE A 73 -0.30 1.23 2.20
C ILE A 73 -0.37 1.23 3.71
N PHE A 74 -0.35 0.05 4.33
CA PHE A 74 -0.14 -0.04 5.77
C PHE A 74 1.34 0.17 6.07
N TYR A 75 1.61 1.01 7.04
CA TYR A 75 2.96 1.30 7.49
C TYR A 75 3.25 0.45 8.73
N TYR A 76 4.17 -0.47 8.60
CA TYR A 76 4.50 -1.41 9.66
C TYR A 76 5.87 -1.07 10.26
N HIS A 77 5.91 -0.90 11.57
CA HIS A 77 7.17 -0.71 12.29
C HIS A 77 7.73 -2.06 12.71
N THR A 78 8.97 -2.32 12.31
CA THR A 78 9.68 -3.53 12.73
C THR A 78 10.40 -3.27 14.07
N GLY A 79 11.35 -4.12 14.42
CA GLY A 79 12.10 -3.95 15.65
C GLY A 79 11.28 -4.36 16.87
N LYS A 80 11.22 -3.48 17.85
CA LYS A 80 10.53 -3.78 19.10
C LYS A 80 9.02 -3.65 19.00
N GLU A 81 8.55 -2.73 18.17
CA GLU A 81 7.10 -2.50 18.05
C GLU A 81 6.37 -3.64 17.37
N LYS A 82 6.87 -4.09 16.24
CA LYS A 82 6.26 -5.16 15.43
C LYS A 82 4.76 -4.96 15.28
N ALA A 83 4.39 -3.83 14.72
CA ALA A 83 2.98 -3.45 14.62
C ALA A 83 2.71 -2.59 13.40
N VAL A 84 1.48 -2.71 12.86
CA VAL A 84 0.96 -1.79 11.86
C VAL A 84 0.51 -0.54 12.62
N VAL A 85 1.09 0.60 12.31
CA VAL A 85 0.86 1.82 13.09
C VAL A 85 0.02 2.85 12.35
N ALA A 86 0.03 2.82 11.02
CA ALA A 86 -0.60 3.90 10.26
C ALA A 86 -0.88 3.46 8.84
N ILE A 87 -1.55 4.34 8.10
CA ILE A 87 -1.85 4.17 6.69
C ILE A 87 -1.17 5.29 5.92
N ALA A 88 -0.54 4.94 4.83
CA ALA A 88 0.05 5.87 3.88
C ALA A 88 -0.60 5.66 2.53
N LYS A 89 -0.23 6.49 1.57
CA LYS A 89 -0.70 6.36 0.18
C LYS A 89 0.47 6.46 -0.77
N ALA A 90 0.36 5.76 -1.88
CA ALA A 90 1.31 5.93 -2.97
C ALA A 90 1.00 7.25 -3.68
N ALA A 91 1.99 8.10 -3.76
CA ALA A 91 1.85 9.40 -4.42
C ALA A 91 2.23 9.33 -5.90
N SER A 92 2.77 8.20 -6.34
CA SER A 92 3.16 7.98 -7.73
C SER A 92 3.05 6.50 -8.08
N HIS A 93 3.15 6.22 -9.36
CA HIS A 93 3.43 4.85 -9.80
C HIS A 93 4.89 4.53 -9.46
N ALA A 94 5.22 3.25 -9.40
CA ALA A 94 6.61 2.84 -9.21
C ALA A 94 7.42 3.29 -10.43
N TYR A 95 8.67 3.70 -10.19
CA TYR A 95 9.56 4.14 -11.25
C TYR A 95 10.98 3.70 -10.92
N ALA A 96 11.85 3.78 -11.93
CA ALA A 96 13.24 3.38 -11.75
C ALA A 96 13.94 4.29 -10.73
N ASP A 97 14.69 3.68 -9.81
CA ASP A 97 15.43 4.44 -8.80
C ASP A 97 16.57 5.21 -9.48
N PRO A 98 16.53 6.55 -9.45
CA PRO A 98 17.61 7.33 -10.07
C PRO A 98 18.95 7.13 -9.37
N GLY A 99 18.95 6.67 -8.12
CA GLY A 99 20.19 6.36 -7.40
C GLY A 99 20.76 4.98 -7.68
N ASP A 100 20.03 4.15 -8.43
CA ASP A 100 20.48 2.81 -8.74
C ASP A 100 21.11 2.75 -10.14
N GLY A 101 22.43 2.66 -10.17
CA GLY A 101 23.15 2.62 -11.43
C GLY A 101 22.86 1.41 -12.29
N SER A 102 22.33 0.33 -11.72
CA SER A 102 21.99 -0.88 -12.48
C SER A 102 20.67 -0.74 -13.24
N GLY A 103 19.81 0.20 -12.84
CA GLY A 103 18.50 0.38 -13.42
C GLY A 103 17.51 -0.72 -13.08
N LYS A 104 17.85 -1.60 -12.16
CA LYS A 104 17.01 -2.76 -11.80
C LYS A 104 16.07 -2.49 -10.63
N LEU A 105 16.41 -1.54 -9.79
CA LEU A 105 15.59 -1.24 -8.62
C LEU A 105 14.54 -0.19 -8.94
N SER A 106 13.36 -0.38 -8.36
CA SER A 106 12.27 0.59 -8.48
C SER A 106 11.98 1.22 -7.14
N VAL A 107 11.40 2.40 -7.18
CA VAL A 107 10.98 3.14 -5.99
C VAL A 107 9.58 3.68 -6.23
N VAL A 108 8.94 4.12 -5.16
CA VAL A 108 7.62 4.74 -5.24
C VAL A 108 7.56 5.89 -4.24
N ASP A 109 6.89 6.97 -4.63
CA ASP A 109 6.66 8.08 -3.72
C ASP A 109 5.52 7.74 -2.77
N VAL A 110 5.70 8.01 -1.50
CA VAL A 110 4.73 7.70 -0.45
C VAL A 110 4.44 8.95 0.36
N VAL A 111 3.17 9.19 0.64
CA VAL A 111 2.73 10.29 1.50
C VAL A 111 1.97 9.72 2.68
N PRO A 112 1.97 10.41 3.84
CA PRO A 112 1.19 9.93 4.97
C PRO A 112 -0.29 10.14 4.71
N ASP A 113 -1.12 9.25 5.24
CA ASP A 113 -2.57 9.40 5.19
C ASP A 113 -3.10 9.62 6.60
N LYS A 114 -3.13 8.57 7.42
CA LYS A 114 -3.62 8.72 8.80
C LYS A 114 -3.03 7.62 9.68
N ARG A 115 -2.98 7.90 10.97
CA ARG A 115 -2.59 6.89 11.94
C ARG A 115 -3.78 6.01 12.27
N LEU A 116 -3.51 4.75 12.60
CA LEU A 116 -4.53 3.88 13.15
C LEU A 116 -4.88 4.34 14.56
N LYS A 117 -6.09 4.05 15.01
CA LYS A 117 -6.51 4.39 16.37
C LYS A 117 -5.60 3.78 17.41
N ARG A 118 -5.18 2.55 17.17
CA ARG A 118 -4.11 1.93 17.94
C ARG A 118 -3.30 1.03 17.02
N PRO A 119 -2.03 0.82 17.32
CA PRO A 119 -1.23 -0.11 16.52
C PRO A 119 -1.79 -1.52 16.61
N VAL A 120 -1.75 -2.23 15.50
CA VAL A 120 -2.14 -3.64 15.44
C VAL A 120 -0.87 -4.47 15.44
N THR A 121 -0.62 -5.19 16.51
CA THR A 121 0.63 -5.91 16.68
C THR A 121 0.68 -7.17 15.83
N LEU A 122 1.90 -7.60 15.51
CA LEU A 122 2.11 -8.86 14.82
C LEU A 122 1.54 -10.02 15.62
N ALA A 123 1.64 -9.97 16.94
CA ALA A 123 1.09 -11.01 17.79
C ALA A 123 -0.43 -11.15 17.62
N GLU A 124 -1.12 -10.02 17.54
CA GLU A 124 -2.57 -10.03 17.30
C GLU A 124 -2.89 -10.62 15.93
N ILE A 125 -2.11 -10.27 14.94
CA ILE A 125 -2.32 -10.77 13.58
C ILE A 125 -2.07 -12.28 13.54
N LYS A 126 -1.00 -12.74 14.18
CA LYS A 126 -0.70 -14.18 14.22
C LYS A 126 -1.75 -14.98 14.97
N ALA A 127 -2.39 -14.37 15.95
CA ALA A 127 -3.42 -15.04 16.75
C ALA A 127 -4.74 -15.18 15.98
N ASP A 128 -4.91 -14.44 14.91
CA ASP A 128 -6.15 -14.42 14.12
C ASP A 128 -6.01 -15.37 12.93
N LYS A 129 -6.84 -16.39 12.88
CA LYS A 129 -6.80 -17.40 11.82
C LYS A 129 -7.07 -16.83 10.44
N SER A 130 -7.73 -15.67 10.36
CA SER A 130 -7.99 -15.01 9.08
C SER A 130 -6.71 -14.63 8.35
N PHE A 131 -5.60 -14.54 9.06
CA PHE A 131 -4.32 -14.16 8.49
C PHE A 131 -3.39 -15.36 8.22
N ALA A 132 -3.93 -16.57 8.21
CA ALA A 132 -3.10 -17.76 8.05
C ALA A 132 -2.26 -17.74 6.78
N SER A 133 -2.77 -17.15 5.70
CA SER A 133 -2.04 -17.05 4.43
C SER A 133 -1.42 -15.67 4.19
N PHE A 134 -1.54 -14.75 5.13
CA PHE A 134 -1.02 -13.38 4.97
C PHE A 134 0.51 -13.41 4.92
N PRO A 135 1.12 -12.77 3.91
CA PRO A 135 2.58 -12.78 3.78
C PRO A 135 3.30 -12.22 5.00
N LEU A 136 2.71 -11.28 5.73
CA LEU A 136 3.31 -10.75 6.96
C LEU A 136 3.58 -11.87 7.97
N VAL A 137 2.68 -12.84 8.04
CA VAL A 137 2.80 -13.96 8.96
C VAL A 137 3.73 -15.04 8.40
N ARG A 138 3.63 -15.30 7.09
CA ARG A 138 4.33 -16.42 6.47
C ARG A 138 5.73 -16.08 6.00
N MET A 139 5.98 -14.84 5.64
CA MET A 139 7.23 -14.42 5.01
C MET A 139 7.82 -13.25 5.79
N SER A 140 8.44 -13.57 6.93
CA SER A 140 8.90 -12.57 7.88
C SER A 140 9.93 -11.61 7.30
N ARG A 141 10.65 -12.01 6.25
CA ARG A 141 11.70 -11.16 5.66
C ARG A 141 11.21 -10.33 4.48
N LEU A 142 9.97 -10.50 4.08
CA LEU A 142 9.42 -9.71 2.98
C LEU A 142 9.03 -8.34 3.50
N SER A 143 9.54 -7.28 2.87
CA SER A 143 9.32 -5.91 3.33
C SER A 143 8.24 -5.15 2.57
N VAL A 144 7.79 -5.67 1.43
CA VAL A 144 6.68 -5.10 0.67
C VAL A 144 5.79 -6.24 0.25
N MET A 145 4.51 -6.16 0.55
CA MET A 145 3.60 -7.26 0.26
C MET A 145 2.20 -6.75 -0.04
N PRO A 146 1.43 -7.50 -0.84
CA PRO A 146 0.03 -7.15 -1.07
C PRO A 146 -0.82 -7.49 0.15
N VAL A 147 -1.92 -6.77 0.29
CA VAL A 147 -2.91 -7.00 1.35
C VAL A 147 -4.27 -7.14 0.66
N THR A 148 -5.00 -8.21 0.96
CA THR A 148 -6.34 -8.39 0.40
C THR A 148 -7.33 -7.46 1.09
N ASP A 149 -8.49 -7.27 0.47
CA ASP A 149 -9.54 -6.43 1.05
C ASP A 149 -9.97 -6.96 2.41
N GLU A 150 -10.09 -8.26 2.55
CA GLU A 150 -10.46 -8.88 3.82
C GLU A 150 -9.41 -8.66 4.89
N GLU A 151 -8.13 -8.83 4.53
CA GLU A 151 -7.03 -8.59 5.46
C GLU A 151 -6.98 -7.13 5.88
N TRP A 152 -7.18 -6.23 4.94
CA TRP A 152 -7.18 -4.80 5.23
C TRP A 152 -8.31 -4.45 6.20
N ALA A 153 -9.53 -4.90 5.89
CA ALA A 153 -10.69 -4.63 6.74
C ALA A 153 -10.50 -5.21 8.14
N ARG A 154 -9.91 -6.39 8.23
CA ARG A 154 -9.68 -7.04 9.52
C ARG A 154 -8.66 -6.26 10.36
N ILE A 155 -7.60 -5.79 9.75
CA ILE A 155 -6.60 -4.98 10.46
C ILE A 155 -7.23 -3.68 10.94
N GLU A 156 -8.03 -3.02 10.10
CA GLU A 156 -8.72 -1.81 10.53
C GLU A 156 -9.67 -2.08 11.70
N ALA A 157 -10.37 -3.19 11.66
CA ALA A 157 -11.27 -3.56 12.75
C ALA A 157 -10.50 -3.79 14.04
N LEU A 158 -9.36 -4.47 13.97
CA LEU A 158 -8.52 -4.68 15.15
C LEU A 158 -8.00 -3.36 15.71
N SER A 159 -7.72 -2.39 14.85
CA SER A 159 -7.22 -1.08 15.29
C SER A 159 -8.29 -0.28 16.03
N ARG A 160 -9.54 -0.63 15.87
CA ARG A 160 -10.66 0.06 16.52
C ARG A 160 -11.17 -0.65 17.77
N SER A 161 -10.67 -1.83 18.03
CA SER A 161 -11.15 -2.63 19.18
C SER A 161 -10.47 -2.27 20.49
#